data_269544f58505f47a34664da8223757b1
#
_entry.id   269544f58505f47a34664da8223757b1
#
_cell.length_a   1.000
_cell.length_b   1.000
_cell.length_c   1.000
_cell.angle_alpha   90.00
_cell.angle_beta   90.00
_cell.angle_gamma   90.00
#
_symmetry.space_group_name_H-M   'P 1'
#
loop_
_entity.id
_entity.type
_entity.pdbx_description
1 polymer ?
#
loop_
_entity_poly.entity_id
_entity_poly.type
_entity_poly.pdbx_seq_one_letter_code
_entity_poly.pdbx_strand_id
1 'polypeptide(L)'
;MAFQPVQQKYTGSIREVTLGVGEKAVVIGGRSAFPFYTFEGQMPHAPKIAMEIWDKDPNNEWSEAAKEPFKDVLGDPVAWAKKCVQEYGAEILVIQTKSADPNADNKPAEEVAAVVKKVVDAVDVPVVVWGVANHEKDAQVMRLVAEQCSGKNLAIAPVEEGDYKQIAAACLGYKHTVVASTPIDVNLAKQLNILLGNLGVKEDKIVMDPTTGSLGYGLEYTYSVIERITQAALTQGDEKLLQPIICNVGNEVWKTKEANQTNEEAPLLGDQKTRAVMMEVITAVDLLLAGADVVILRHPESVALVKGFIQKMS
;
A
#
# COMPACT_ATOMS: atom_id res chain seq x y z
N MET A 1 11.90 -43.98 -3.60
CA MET A 1 12.64 -42.73 -3.49
C MET A 1 11.69 -41.71 -2.90
N ALA A 2 12.10 -40.96 -1.87
CA ALA A 2 11.30 -39.85 -1.36
C ALA A 2 11.30 -38.74 -2.42
N PHE A 3 10.14 -38.11 -2.64
CA PHE A 3 10.05 -36.95 -3.50
C PHE A 3 10.89 -35.81 -2.91
N GLN A 4 11.74 -35.22 -3.72
CA GLN A 4 12.46 -34.00 -3.37
C GLN A 4 11.91 -32.87 -4.25
N PRO A 5 11.38 -31.81 -3.69
CA PRO A 5 10.92 -30.66 -4.48
C PRO A 5 12.10 -30.02 -5.21
N VAL A 6 11.87 -29.60 -6.44
CA VAL A 6 12.83 -28.77 -7.15
C VAL A 6 12.88 -27.40 -6.46
N GLN A 7 14.09 -26.92 -6.17
CA GLN A 7 14.30 -25.66 -5.46
C GLN A 7 15.08 -24.69 -6.34
N GLN A 8 14.59 -23.48 -6.45
CA GLN A 8 15.34 -22.36 -7.02
C GLN A 8 16.33 -21.84 -5.97
N LYS A 9 17.56 -21.60 -6.38
CA LYS A 9 18.56 -20.93 -5.53
C LYS A 9 18.58 -19.44 -5.86
N TYR A 10 18.41 -18.64 -4.83
CA TYR A 10 18.48 -17.18 -4.91
C TYR A 10 19.79 -16.67 -4.33
N THR A 11 20.31 -15.56 -4.86
CA THR A 11 21.55 -14.90 -4.41
C THR A 11 21.26 -13.55 -3.74
N GLY A 12 20.10 -12.97 -4.00
CA GLY A 12 19.62 -11.73 -3.41
C GLY A 12 18.65 -11.94 -2.26
N SER A 13 18.35 -10.86 -1.54
CA SER A 13 17.28 -10.79 -0.55
C SER A 13 16.60 -9.42 -0.61
N ILE A 14 15.30 -9.41 -0.36
CA ILE A 14 14.54 -8.15 -0.26
C ILE A 14 15.01 -7.40 0.98
N ARG A 15 15.23 -6.12 0.87
CA ARG A 15 15.70 -5.25 1.94
C ARG A 15 14.63 -5.11 3.03
N GLU A 16 15.07 -5.04 4.27
CA GLU A 16 14.17 -4.69 5.37
C GLU A 16 13.94 -3.18 5.43
N VAL A 17 12.68 -2.80 5.58
CA VAL A 17 12.24 -1.42 5.81
C VAL A 17 11.37 -1.38 7.05
N THR A 18 11.68 -0.45 7.96
CA THR A 18 10.88 -0.23 9.17
C THR A 18 9.92 0.93 8.96
N LEU A 19 8.64 0.70 9.14
CA LEU A 19 7.57 1.69 9.14
C LEU A 19 7.16 2.05 10.56
N GLY A 20 6.87 3.33 10.82
CA GLY A 20 6.50 3.81 12.14
C GLY A 20 7.68 3.88 13.10
N VAL A 21 7.39 4.06 14.39
CA VAL A 21 8.36 4.21 15.49
C VAL A 21 7.86 3.50 16.75
N GLY A 22 8.77 3.19 17.67
CA GLY A 22 8.45 2.58 18.96
C GLY A 22 8.07 1.11 18.87
N GLU A 23 7.31 0.64 19.86
CA GLU A 23 6.97 -0.80 20.01
C GLU A 23 6.03 -1.34 18.93
N LYS A 24 5.26 -0.44 18.31
CA LYS A 24 4.32 -0.79 17.22
C LYS A 24 4.93 -0.60 15.83
N ALA A 25 6.21 -0.28 15.72
CA ALA A 25 6.89 -0.24 14.42
C ALA A 25 6.81 -1.61 13.72
N VAL A 26 6.61 -1.58 12.42
CA VAL A 26 6.46 -2.79 11.60
C VAL A 26 7.63 -2.89 10.64
N VAL A 27 8.29 -4.06 10.62
CA VAL A 27 9.34 -4.38 9.63
C VAL A 27 8.71 -5.17 8.49
N ILE A 28 9.03 -4.78 7.27
CA ILE A 28 8.59 -5.44 6.02
C ILE A 28 9.81 -5.83 5.17
N GLY A 29 9.65 -6.79 4.28
CA GLY A 29 10.75 -7.31 3.46
C GLY A 29 11.57 -8.39 4.17
N GLY A 30 12.88 -8.45 3.93
CA GLY A 30 13.81 -9.42 4.55
C GLY A 30 13.82 -10.81 3.91
N ARG A 31 12.90 -11.10 3.01
CA ARG A 31 12.78 -12.43 2.39
C ARG A 31 13.88 -12.70 1.35
N SER A 32 14.32 -13.96 1.29
CA SER A 32 15.30 -14.48 0.31
C SER A 32 14.69 -15.47 -0.69
N ALA A 33 13.36 -15.53 -0.77
CA ALA A 33 12.59 -16.29 -1.74
C ALA A 33 11.32 -15.49 -2.11
N PHE A 34 10.54 -16.00 -3.05
CA PHE A 34 9.17 -15.50 -3.26
C PHE A 34 8.33 -15.68 -1.99
N PRO A 35 7.33 -14.84 -1.73
CA PRO A 35 6.47 -15.01 -0.56
C PRO A 35 5.89 -16.42 -0.50
N PHE A 36 5.89 -17.03 0.69
CA PHE A 36 5.38 -18.38 0.97
C PHE A 36 6.20 -19.55 0.40
N TYR A 37 7.25 -19.29 -0.36
CA TYR A 37 8.19 -20.33 -0.85
C TYR A 37 9.27 -20.61 0.21
N THR A 38 8.85 -20.92 1.44
CA THR A 38 9.74 -21.13 2.59
C THR A 38 10.66 -22.35 2.43
N PHE A 39 10.38 -23.22 1.47
CA PHE A 39 11.26 -24.35 1.08
C PHE A 39 12.42 -23.92 0.17
N GLU A 40 12.42 -22.70 -0.38
CA GLU A 40 13.49 -22.15 -1.22
C GLU A 40 14.35 -21.11 -0.51
N GLY A 41 13.83 -20.46 0.54
CA GLY A 41 14.54 -19.43 1.29
C GLY A 41 13.83 -19.05 2.58
N GLN A 42 14.20 -17.91 3.14
CA GLN A 42 13.65 -17.43 4.40
C GLN A 42 12.64 -16.28 4.16
N MET A 43 11.65 -16.20 5.01
CA MET A 43 10.66 -15.12 5.08
C MET A 43 10.52 -14.68 6.55
N PRO A 44 11.50 -13.89 7.06
CA PRO A 44 11.53 -13.48 8.48
C PRO A 44 10.33 -12.62 8.87
N HIS A 45 9.79 -11.88 7.93
CA HIS A 45 8.61 -11.07 8.11
C HIS A 45 7.54 -11.52 7.12
N ALA A 46 6.43 -12.06 7.63
CA ALA A 46 5.27 -12.36 6.81
C ALA A 46 4.72 -11.08 6.18
N PRO A 47 4.17 -11.14 4.96
CA PRO A 47 3.52 -10.01 4.33
C PRO A 47 2.50 -9.33 5.24
N LYS A 48 2.32 -8.02 5.09
CA LYS A 48 1.47 -7.20 5.95
C LYS A 48 0.23 -6.71 5.23
N ILE A 49 -0.81 -6.46 6.02
CA ILE A 49 -2.05 -5.84 5.56
C ILE A 49 -2.12 -4.45 6.18
N ALA A 50 -2.34 -3.44 5.34
CA ALA A 50 -2.68 -2.10 5.77
C ALA A 50 -4.16 -1.84 5.51
N MET A 51 -4.85 -1.18 6.43
CA MET A 51 -6.24 -0.75 6.22
C MET A 51 -6.31 0.69 5.78
N GLU A 52 -7.09 0.99 4.73
CA GLU A 52 -7.27 2.35 4.26
C GLU A 52 -8.45 3.06 4.91
N ILE A 53 -8.26 4.34 5.16
CA ILE A 53 -9.32 5.32 5.46
C ILE A 53 -9.18 6.50 4.52
N TRP A 54 -10.23 7.33 4.41
CA TRP A 54 -10.15 8.62 3.73
C TRP A 54 -10.11 9.77 4.74
N ASP A 55 -9.51 10.87 4.34
CA ASP A 55 -9.46 12.12 5.11
C ASP A 55 -10.79 12.90 5.08
N LYS A 56 -11.80 12.38 4.40
CA LYS A 56 -13.16 12.91 4.25
C LYS A 56 -14.19 11.78 4.23
N ASP A 57 -15.46 12.13 4.43
CA ASP A 57 -16.57 11.21 4.17
C ASP A 57 -16.61 10.86 2.67
N PRO A 58 -16.57 9.58 2.28
CA PRO A 58 -16.64 9.18 0.89
C PRO A 58 -18.01 9.41 0.24
N ASN A 59 -19.07 9.70 1.03
CA ASN A 59 -20.43 9.99 0.54
C ASN A 59 -20.89 8.99 -0.54
N ASN A 60 -21.16 9.49 -1.75
CA ASN A 60 -21.60 8.70 -2.90
C ASN A 60 -20.45 8.07 -3.70
N GLU A 61 -19.20 8.33 -3.33
CA GLU A 61 -18.05 7.75 -4.00
C GLU A 61 -17.86 6.27 -3.64
N TRP A 62 -18.38 5.85 -2.47
CA TRP A 62 -18.35 4.45 -2.06
C TRP A 62 -19.75 3.82 -2.15
N SER A 63 -19.80 2.56 -2.61
CA SER A 63 -21.01 1.75 -2.55
C SER A 63 -21.44 1.49 -1.09
N GLU A 64 -22.72 1.15 -0.89
CA GLU A 64 -23.22 0.82 0.46
C GLU A 64 -22.48 -0.36 1.07
N ALA A 65 -22.08 -1.35 0.26
CA ALA A 65 -21.28 -2.48 0.71
C ALA A 65 -19.93 -2.04 1.31
N ALA A 66 -19.24 -1.07 0.69
CA ALA A 66 -17.97 -0.55 1.18
C ALA A 66 -18.14 0.29 2.46
N LYS A 67 -19.26 1.04 2.58
CA LYS A 67 -19.54 1.92 3.72
C LYS A 67 -20.07 1.18 4.95
N GLU A 68 -20.74 0.06 4.76
CA GLU A 68 -21.45 -0.66 5.81
C GLU A 68 -20.63 -0.85 7.10
N PRO A 69 -19.36 -1.31 7.08
CA PRO A 69 -18.58 -1.51 8.29
C PRO A 69 -18.20 -0.22 9.04
N PHE A 70 -18.33 0.92 8.39
CA PHE A 70 -17.81 2.20 8.88
C PHE A 70 -18.89 3.28 9.05
N LYS A 71 -20.19 2.93 8.91
CA LYS A 71 -21.32 3.89 8.90
C LYS A 71 -21.33 4.85 10.10
N ASP A 72 -20.84 4.38 11.24
CA ASP A 72 -20.79 5.12 12.49
C ASP A 72 -19.61 6.12 12.58
N VAL A 73 -18.63 6.04 11.67
CA VAL A 73 -17.38 6.82 11.77
C VAL A 73 -16.95 7.54 10.48
N LEU A 74 -17.66 7.36 9.35
CA LEU A 74 -17.25 7.90 8.04
C LEU A 74 -17.01 9.41 8.02
N GLY A 75 -17.74 10.18 8.83
CA GLY A 75 -17.58 11.64 8.94
C GLY A 75 -16.42 12.10 9.84
N ASP A 76 -15.75 11.17 10.54
CA ASP A 76 -14.65 11.48 11.46
C ASP A 76 -13.44 10.58 11.17
N PRO A 77 -12.43 11.07 10.41
CA PRO A 77 -11.23 10.29 10.09
C PRO A 77 -10.46 9.78 11.30
N VAL A 78 -10.52 10.47 12.44
CA VAL A 78 -9.87 10.04 13.69
C VAL A 78 -10.62 8.87 14.33
N ALA A 79 -11.94 8.95 14.40
CA ALA A 79 -12.76 7.84 14.89
C ALA A 79 -12.64 6.62 13.97
N TRP A 80 -12.62 6.85 12.65
CA TRP A 80 -12.44 5.80 11.65
C TRP A 80 -11.08 5.09 11.79
N ALA A 81 -9.99 5.85 11.92
CA ALA A 81 -8.66 5.31 12.17
C ALA A 81 -8.62 4.43 13.44
N LYS A 82 -9.18 4.93 14.54
CA LYS A 82 -9.27 4.18 15.79
C LYS A 82 -10.05 2.89 15.64
N LYS A 83 -11.17 2.92 14.92
CA LYS A 83 -11.98 1.73 14.63
C LYS A 83 -11.18 0.68 13.86
N CYS A 84 -10.46 1.08 12.80
CA CYS A 84 -9.59 0.16 12.05
C CYS A 84 -8.55 -0.51 12.94
N VAL A 85 -7.93 0.23 13.85
CA VAL A 85 -6.89 -0.30 14.75
C VAL A 85 -7.49 -1.16 15.86
N GLN A 86 -8.55 -0.69 16.54
CA GLN A 86 -9.05 -1.29 17.76
C GLN A 86 -10.02 -2.44 17.50
N GLU A 87 -10.89 -2.32 16.49
CA GLU A 87 -11.92 -3.34 16.21
C GLU A 87 -11.46 -4.32 15.13
N TYR A 88 -10.77 -3.83 14.08
CA TYR A 88 -10.35 -4.67 12.97
C TYR A 88 -8.88 -5.10 13.03
N GLY A 89 -8.13 -4.62 14.04
CA GLY A 89 -6.76 -5.04 14.31
C GLY A 89 -5.77 -4.66 13.21
N ALA A 90 -5.94 -3.48 12.61
CA ALA A 90 -5.01 -2.96 11.63
C ALA A 90 -3.62 -2.75 12.23
N GLU A 91 -2.61 -3.39 11.65
CA GLU A 91 -1.20 -3.24 12.05
C GLU A 91 -0.53 -2.06 11.34
N ILE A 92 -1.07 -1.63 10.21
CA ILE A 92 -0.68 -0.46 9.43
C ILE A 92 -1.95 0.26 8.99
N LEU A 93 -1.98 1.57 9.08
CA LEU A 93 -3.08 2.40 8.60
C LEU A 93 -2.64 3.17 7.35
N VAL A 94 -3.54 3.29 6.37
CA VAL A 94 -3.34 4.17 5.21
C VAL A 94 -4.38 5.27 5.24
N ILE A 95 -3.95 6.53 5.21
CA ILE A 95 -4.86 7.66 5.01
C ILE A 95 -4.72 8.17 3.58
N GLN A 96 -5.83 8.08 2.83
CA GLN A 96 -5.96 8.62 1.48
C GLN A 96 -6.39 10.08 1.58
N THR A 97 -5.59 11.02 1.07
CA THR A 97 -5.88 12.47 1.16
C THR A 97 -6.83 12.93 0.03
N LYS A 98 -7.98 12.26 -0.07
CA LYS A 98 -8.95 12.47 -1.16
C LYS A 98 -9.53 13.88 -1.22
N SER A 99 -9.61 14.56 -0.08
CA SER A 99 -10.08 15.96 -0.03
C SER A 99 -9.12 16.94 -0.73
N ALA A 100 -7.89 16.52 -1.00
CA ALA A 100 -6.89 17.32 -1.71
C ALA A 100 -7.12 17.37 -3.23
N ASP A 101 -7.88 16.43 -3.81
CA ASP A 101 -8.03 16.30 -5.27
C ASP A 101 -8.52 17.61 -5.91
N PRO A 102 -7.73 18.22 -6.84
CA PRO A 102 -8.11 19.43 -7.54
C PRO A 102 -9.37 19.29 -8.39
N ASN A 103 -9.72 18.07 -8.79
CA ASN A 103 -10.93 17.78 -9.56
C ASN A 103 -12.17 17.54 -8.70
N ALA A 104 -12.02 17.52 -7.36
CA ALA A 104 -13.09 17.31 -6.40
C ALA A 104 -13.13 18.45 -5.36
N ASP A 105 -12.86 18.18 -4.09
CA ASP A 105 -12.97 19.16 -3.00
C ASP A 105 -11.87 20.22 -3.04
N ASN A 106 -10.71 19.90 -3.58
CA ASN A 106 -9.53 20.77 -3.71
C ASN A 106 -9.19 21.56 -2.44
N LYS A 107 -9.28 20.92 -1.28
CA LYS A 107 -8.99 21.59 0.00
C LYS A 107 -7.56 22.12 0.06
N PRO A 108 -7.33 23.22 0.78
CA PRO A 108 -5.98 23.74 1.03
C PRO A 108 -5.08 22.69 1.67
N ALA A 109 -3.79 22.69 1.29
CA ALA A 109 -2.82 21.72 1.79
C ALA A 109 -2.68 21.73 3.33
N GLU A 110 -2.82 22.91 3.94
CA GLU A 110 -2.79 23.11 5.39
C GLU A 110 -3.94 22.38 6.10
N GLU A 111 -5.14 22.41 5.54
CA GLU A 111 -6.31 21.72 6.10
C GLU A 111 -6.15 20.22 6.01
N VAL A 112 -5.71 19.70 4.85
CA VAL A 112 -5.44 18.28 4.64
C VAL A 112 -4.37 17.80 5.59
N ALA A 113 -3.24 18.49 5.69
CA ALA A 113 -2.15 18.13 6.60
C ALA A 113 -2.59 18.14 8.06
N ALA A 114 -3.45 19.07 8.47
CA ALA A 114 -3.98 19.11 9.82
C ALA A 114 -4.88 17.90 10.15
N VAL A 115 -5.67 17.41 9.18
CA VAL A 115 -6.46 16.16 9.35
C VAL A 115 -5.53 14.97 9.48
N VAL A 116 -4.55 14.83 8.58
CA VAL A 116 -3.55 13.75 8.64
C VAL A 116 -2.84 13.75 10.00
N LYS A 117 -2.39 14.92 10.47
CA LYS A 117 -1.74 15.02 11.79
C LYS A 117 -2.61 14.53 12.93
N LYS A 118 -3.91 14.91 12.96
CA LYS A 118 -4.84 14.45 13.99
C LYS A 118 -4.98 12.92 13.99
N VAL A 119 -5.05 12.32 12.79
CA VAL A 119 -5.11 10.86 12.67
C VAL A 119 -3.83 10.22 13.17
N VAL A 120 -2.65 10.70 12.74
CA VAL A 120 -1.34 10.18 13.15
C VAL A 120 -1.13 10.28 14.66
N ASP A 121 -1.60 11.35 15.29
CA ASP A 121 -1.47 11.53 16.75
C ASP A 121 -2.47 10.65 17.54
N ALA A 122 -3.53 10.17 16.90
CA ALA A 122 -4.60 9.41 17.55
C ALA A 122 -4.40 7.88 17.53
N VAL A 123 -3.44 7.39 16.75
CA VAL A 123 -3.12 5.95 16.62
C VAL A 123 -1.64 5.70 16.96
N ASP A 124 -1.33 4.48 17.35
CA ASP A 124 0.02 4.03 17.73
C ASP A 124 0.66 3.09 16.69
N VAL A 125 -0.06 2.79 15.60
CA VAL A 125 0.44 1.96 14.49
C VAL A 125 1.11 2.82 13.41
N PRO A 126 1.98 2.24 12.56
CA PRO A 126 2.53 2.92 11.39
C PRO A 126 1.44 3.48 10.48
N VAL A 127 1.68 4.68 9.96
CA VAL A 127 0.74 5.34 9.03
C VAL A 127 1.42 5.57 7.69
N VAL A 128 0.75 5.15 6.63
CA VAL A 128 1.04 5.53 5.25
C VAL A 128 0.13 6.68 4.87
N VAL A 129 0.67 7.73 4.29
CA VAL A 129 -0.11 8.85 3.76
C VAL A 129 -0.08 8.79 2.25
N TRP A 130 -1.25 8.66 1.63
CA TRP A 130 -1.39 8.49 0.19
C TRP A 130 -2.08 9.68 -0.45
N GLY A 131 -1.41 10.31 -1.42
CA GLY A 131 -1.87 11.46 -2.17
C GLY A 131 -2.90 11.13 -3.26
N VAL A 132 -3.11 12.10 -4.14
CA VAL A 132 -4.12 12.04 -5.21
C VAL A 132 -3.51 11.85 -6.60
N ALA A 133 -2.21 11.59 -6.70
CA ALA A 133 -1.44 11.49 -7.94
C ALA A 133 -1.51 12.79 -8.79
N ASN A 134 -1.52 13.94 -8.10
CA ASN A 134 -1.34 15.25 -8.71
C ASN A 134 -0.05 15.87 -8.19
N HIS A 135 0.99 15.90 -9.02
CA HIS A 135 2.36 16.27 -8.61
C HIS A 135 2.44 17.60 -7.85
N GLU A 136 1.75 18.63 -8.33
CA GLU A 136 1.78 19.94 -7.68
C GLU A 136 1.08 19.93 -6.33
N LYS A 137 -0.11 19.34 -6.26
CA LYS A 137 -0.92 19.26 -5.05
C LYS A 137 -0.28 18.34 -4.01
N ASP A 138 0.19 17.18 -4.43
CA ASP A 138 0.84 16.22 -3.55
C ASP A 138 2.16 16.77 -2.99
N ALA A 139 2.95 17.47 -3.79
CA ALA A 139 4.16 18.14 -3.31
C ALA A 139 3.86 19.16 -2.19
N GLN A 140 2.76 19.93 -2.30
CA GLN A 140 2.35 20.88 -1.28
C GLN A 140 1.87 20.18 -0.01
N VAL A 141 0.95 19.22 -0.15
CA VAL A 141 0.36 18.48 0.97
C VAL A 141 1.42 17.66 1.70
N MET A 142 2.19 16.85 0.98
CA MET A 142 3.14 15.91 1.58
C MET A 142 4.31 16.62 2.26
N ARG A 143 4.72 17.79 1.78
CA ARG A 143 5.71 18.62 2.47
C ARG A 143 5.20 19.05 3.85
N LEU A 144 3.97 19.53 3.95
CA LEU A 144 3.36 19.95 5.21
C LEU A 144 3.10 18.76 6.15
N VAL A 145 2.64 17.65 5.61
CA VAL A 145 2.46 16.39 6.37
C VAL A 145 3.78 15.93 6.96
N ALA A 146 4.84 15.90 6.16
CA ALA A 146 6.18 15.49 6.61
C ALA A 146 6.68 16.39 7.76
N GLU A 147 6.52 17.71 7.61
CA GLU A 147 6.91 18.68 8.63
C GLU A 147 6.12 18.50 9.92
N GLN A 148 4.79 18.46 9.84
CA GLN A 148 3.90 18.38 11.02
C GLN A 148 3.99 17.05 11.76
N CYS A 149 4.35 15.97 11.05
CA CYS A 149 4.51 14.63 11.61
C CYS A 149 5.98 14.22 11.76
N SER A 150 6.89 15.21 11.89
CA SER A 150 8.32 14.96 12.00
C SER A 150 8.66 13.90 13.07
N GLY A 151 9.53 12.95 12.70
CA GLY A 151 10.00 11.88 13.58
C GLY A 151 9.02 10.70 13.75
N LYS A 152 7.84 10.72 13.14
CA LYS A 152 6.86 9.61 13.18
C LYS A 152 7.19 8.47 12.21
N ASN A 153 8.18 8.66 11.31
CA ASN A 153 8.55 7.71 10.28
C ASN A 153 7.34 7.20 9.47
N LEU A 154 6.54 8.15 8.98
CA LEU A 154 5.44 7.84 8.05
C LEU A 154 6.01 7.25 6.75
N ALA A 155 5.22 6.47 6.03
CA ALA A 155 5.46 6.20 4.62
C ALA A 155 4.64 7.19 3.77
N ILE A 156 5.29 7.94 2.89
CA ILE A 156 4.66 9.00 2.09
C ILE A 156 4.58 8.57 0.63
N ALA A 157 3.36 8.56 0.11
CA ALA A 157 2.96 8.07 -1.22
C ALA A 157 1.96 9.03 -1.91
N PRO A 158 1.86 9.00 -3.24
CA PRO A 158 2.87 8.48 -4.15
C PRO A 158 4.05 9.44 -4.28
N VAL A 159 5.25 8.93 -4.49
CA VAL A 159 6.41 9.73 -4.90
C VAL A 159 6.77 9.31 -6.32
N GLU A 160 6.52 10.17 -7.28
CA GLU A 160 6.65 9.89 -8.71
C GLU A 160 7.79 10.71 -9.31
N GLU A 161 8.24 10.39 -10.54
CA GLU A 161 9.33 11.10 -11.22
C GLU A 161 9.09 12.61 -11.32
N GLY A 162 7.81 13.04 -11.44
CA GLY A 162 7.44 14.45 -11.57
C GLY A 162 7.65 15.30 -10.31
N ASP A 163 7.59 14.70 -9.14
CA ASP A 163 7.61 15.39 -7.83
C ASP A 163 8.66 14.88 -6.83
N TYR A 164 9.39 13.80 -7.17
CA TYR A 164 10.28 13.10 -6.24
C TYR A 164 11.24 14.03 -5.49
N LYS A 165 11.75 15.09 -6.14
CA LYS A 165 12.71 15.99 -5.50
C LYS A 165 12.12 16.72 -4.30
N GLN A 166 10.88 17.20 -4.44
CA GLN A 166 10.22 17.98 -3.40
C GLN A 166 9.78 17.09 -2.23
N ILE A 167 9.09 15.98 -2.54
CA ILE A 167 8.55 15.09 -1.51
C ILE A 167 9.67 14.31 -0.81
N ALA A 168 10.64 13.77 -1.56
CA ALA A 168 11.74 13.04 -0.96
C ALA A 168 12.68 13.93 -0.13
N ALA A 169 12.88 15.19 -0.52
CA ALA A 169 13.62 16.15 0.31
C ALA A 169 12.92 16.40 1.66
N ALA A 170 11.58 16.51 1.67
CA ALA A 170 10.82 16.62 2.90
C ALA A 170 10.92 15.32 3.73
N CYS A 171 10.79 14.15 3.10
CA CYS A 171 10.97 12.86 3.77
C CYS A 171 12.34 12.73 4.43
N LEU A 172 13.41 13.15 3.74
CA LEU A 172 14.77 13.19 4.29
C LEU A 172 14.89 14.12 5.50
N GLY A 173 14.39 15.36 5.35
CA GLY A 173 14.48 16.37 6.39
C GLY A 173 13.75 16.01 7.68
N TYR A 174 12.61 15.35 7.56
CA TYR A 174 11.72 15.02 8.67
C TYR A 174 11.70 13.53 9.05
N LYS A 175 12.58 12.71 8.45
CA LYS A 175 12.82 11.29 8.77
C LYS A 175 11.63 10.39 8.45
N HIS A 176 11.10 10.47 7.25
CA HIS A 176 10.04 9.62 6.73
C HIS A 176 10.55 8.61 5.70
N THR A 177 9.76 7.60 5.42
CA THR A 177 9.97 6.60 4.37
C THR A 177 9.27 7.06 3.10
N VAL A 178 9.89 6.84 1.94
CA VAL A 178 9.35 7.18 0.62
C VAL A 178 8.68 5.96 0.02
N VAL A 179 7.47 6.12 -0.52
CA VAL A 179 6.85 5.13 -1.40
C VAL A 179 7.05 5.57 -2.85
N ALA A 180 7.99 4.93 -3.52
CA ALA A 180 8.38 5.20 -4.90
C ALA A 180 7.36 4.58 -5.85
N SER A 181 6.48 5.40 -6.43
CA SER A 181 5.39 4.96 -7.30
C SER A 181 5.75 5.15 -8.76
N THR A 182 5.55 4.12 -9.56
CA THR A 182 5.83 4.14 -11.00
C THR A 182 4.71 3.44 -11.77
N PRO A 183 4.44 3.85 -13.01
CA PRO A 183 3.60 3.05 -13.89
C PRO A 183 4.16 1.62 -13.98
N ILE A 184 3.32 0.67 -14.38
CA ILE A 184 3.62 -0.77 -14.46
C ILE A 184 4.85 -1.04 -15.36
N ASP A 185 6.06 -0.69 -14.86
CA ASP A 185 7.33 -0.82 -15.59
C ASP A 185 8.52 -1.03 -14.63
N VAL A 186 9.27 -2.11 -14.83
CA VAL A 186 10.44 -2.49 -14.01
C VAL A 186 11.57 -1.49 -14.15
N ASN A 187 11.80 -0.95 -15.36
CA ASN A 187 12.90 -0.03 -15.62
C ASN A 187 12.63 1.34 -14.99
N LEU A 188 11.38 1.80 -15.03
CA LEU A 188 10.98 3.05 -14.36
C LEU A 188 11.12 2.91 -12.84
N ALA A 189 10.71 1.77 -12.25
CA ALA A 189 10.90 1.49 -10.83
C ALA A 189 12.40 1.56 -10.45
N LYS A 190 13.25 0.91 -11.22
CA LYS A 190 14.71 0.97 -11.03
C LYS A 190 15.25 2.40 -11.17
N GLN A 191 14.81 3.13 -12.20
CA GLN A 191 15.24 4.51 -12.45
C GLN A 191 14.85 5.42 -11.29
N LEU A 192 13.63 5.34 -10.79
CA LEU A 192 13.19 6.17 -9.67
C LEU A 192 13.98 5.88 -8.39
N ASN A 193 14.28 4.61 -8.09
CA ASN A 193 15.13 4.25 -6.96
C ASN A 193 16.56 4.82 -7.10
N ILE A 194 17.11 4.84 -8.32
CA ILE A 194 18.40 5.49 -8.59
C ILE A 194 18.31 7.01 -8.33
N LEU A 195 17.26 7.66 -8.81
CA LEU A 195 17.06 9.10 -8.62
C LEU A 195 16.91 9.46 -7.13
N LEU A 196 16.16 8.66 -6.36
CA LEU A 196 16.01 8.82 -4.90
C LEU A 196 17.35 8.62 -4.18
N GLY A 197 18.12 7.60 -4.56
CA GLY A 197 19.44 7.36 -4.01
C GLY A 197 20.42 8.52 -4.31
N ASN A 198 20.39 9.07 -5.52
CA ASN A 198 21.20 10.25 -5.89
C ASN A 198 20.81 11.51 -5.10
N LEU A 199 19.56 11.62 -4.68
CA LEU A 199 19.09 12.68 -3.77
C LEU A 199 19.55 12.48 -2.32
N GLY A 200 20.02 11.26 -1.97
CA GLY A 200 20.48 10.91 -0.64
C GLY A 200 19.46 10.12 0.21
N VAL A 201 18.36 9.69 -0.39
CA VAL A 201 17.42 8.78 0.30
C VAL A 201 18.11 7.43 0.50
N LYS A 202 18.16 6.99 1.75
CA LYS A 202 18.73 5.68 2.09
C LYS A 202 17.83 4.56 1.54
N GLU A 203 18.44 3.49 1.11
CA GLU A 203 17.72 2.37 0.49
C GLU A 203 16.76 1.65 1.45
N ASP A 204 17.02 1.70 2.78
CA ASP A 204 16.14 1.22 3.84
C ASP A 204 14.99 2.19 4.19
N LYS A 205 14.85 3.26 3.42
CA LYS A 205 13.79 4.27 3.47
C LYS A 205 12.99 4.37 2.17
N ILE A 206 13.06 3.35 1.35
CA ILE A 206 12.32 3.27 0.08
C ILE A 206 11.46 2.00 0.10
N VAL A 207 10.18 2.16 -0.21
CA VAL A 207 9.22 1.10 -0.53
C VAL A 207 8.77 1.32 -1.96
N MET A 208 8.66 0.30 -2.79
CA MET A 208 8.21 0.43 -4.17
C MET A 208 6.69 0.25 -4.27
N ASP A 209 6.06 1.07 -5.09
CA ASP A 209 4.70 0.87 -5.57
C ASP A 209 4.73 0.81 -7.11
N PRO A 210 4.65 -0.39 -7.71
CA PRO A 210 4.64 -0.53 -9.17
C PRO A 210 3.28 -0.24 -9.80
N THR A 211 2.41 0.45 -9.12
CA THR A 211 1.01 0.74 -9.44
C THR A 211 0.13 -0.51 -9.52
N THR A 212 -0.85 -0.59 -8.64
CA THR A 212 -1.94 -1.58 -8.74
C THR A 212 -2.97 -1.06 -9.72
N GLY A 213 -3.19 -1.78 -10.82
CA GLY A 213 -4.09 -1.29 -11.86
C GLY A 213 -4.62 -2.39 -12.77
N SER A 214 -5.38 -1.96 -13.79
CA SER A 214 -5.93 -2.82 -14.85
C SER A 214 -6.84 -3.96 -14.36
N LEU A 215 -7.47 -3.81 -13.18
CA LEU A 215 -8.37 -4.82 -12.64
C LEU A 215 -9.58 -5.03 -13.57
N GLY A 216 -9.85 -6.30 -13.88
CA GLY A 216 -10.92 -6.69 -14.79
C GLY A 216 -10.55 -6.70 -16.28
N TYR A 217 -9.37 -6.14 -16.66
CA TYR A 217 -8.95 -6.11 -18.08
C TYR A 217 -7.42 -6.23 -18.28
N GLY A 218 -6.66 -6.61 -17.28
CA GLY A 218 -5.21 -6.73 -17.44
C GLY A 218 -4.44 -6.77 -16.11
N LEU A 219 -4.98 -7.35 -15.04
CA LEU A 219 -4.30 -7.52 -13.75
C LEU A 219 -2.94 -8.24 -13.91
N GLU A 220 -2.82 -9.08 -14.93
CA GLU A 220 -1.58 -9.78 -15.26
C GLU A 220 -0.40 -8.83 -15.54
N TYR A 221 -0.63 -7.60 -15.96
CA TYR A 221 0.43 -6.62 -16.12
C TYR A 221 1.02 -6.19 -14.77
N THR A 222 0.15 -5.90 -13.79
CA THR A 222 0.58 -5.60 -12.42
C THR A 222 1.26 -6.81 -11.78
N TYR A 223 0.68 -8.00 -11.90
CA TYR A 223 1.29 -9.26 -11.44
C TYR A 223 2.69 -9.44 -12.05
N SER A 224 2.80 -9.35 -13.37
CA SER A 224 4.05 -9.55 -14.11
C SER A 224 5.14 -8.55 -13.71
N VAL A 225 4.81 -7.29 -13.49
CA VAL A 225 5.84 -6.30 -13.09
C VAL A 225 6.36 -6.59 -11.69
N ILE A 226 5.48 -6.94 -10.74
CA ILE A 226 5.87 -7.30 -9.37
C ILE A 226 6.76 -8.55 -9.37
N GLU A 227 6.35 -9.58 -10.10
CA GLU A 227 7.12 -10.82 -10.23
C GLU A 227 8.50 -10.57 -10.86
N ARG A 228 8.59 -9.76 -11.91
CA ARG A 228 9.84 -9.41 -12.58
C ARG A 228 10.77 -8.57 -11.71
N ILE A 229 10.24 -7.62 -10.92
CA ILE A 229 11.02 -6.88 -9.92
C ILE A 229 11.58 -7.86 -8.88
N THR A 230 10.71 -8.71 -8.32
CA THR A 230 11.10 -9.72 -7.34
C THR A 230 12.14 -10.68 -7.90
N GLN A 231 11.96 -11.14 -9.15
CA GLN A 231 12.91 -12.03 -9.83
C GLN A 231 14.27 -11.35 -10.04
N ALA A 232 14.30 -10.09 -10.49
CA ALA A 232 15.54 -9.34 -10.66
C ALA A 232 16.27 -9.14 -9.32
N ALA A 233 15.54 -8.85 -8.26
CA ALA A 233 16.07 -8.73 -6.91
C ALA A 233 16.70 -10.03 -6.42
N LEU A 234 15.96 -11.13 -6.49
CA LEU A 234 16.35 -12.39 -5.86
C LEU A 234 17.39 -13.18 -6.69
N THR A 235 17.27 -13.21 -8.03
CA THR A 235 18.14 -14.03 -8.88
C THR A 235 19.34 -13.28 -9.43
N GLN A 236 19.19 -11.98 -9.73
CA GLN A 236 20.25 -11.17 -10.31
C GLN A 236 20.96 -10.30 -9.27
N GLY A 237 20.39 -10.20 -8.06
CA GLY A 237 20.91 -9.33 -7.02
C GLY A 237 20.90 -7.86 -7.42
N ASP A 238 19.89 -7.41 -8.19
CA ASP A 238 19.81 -6.02 -8.63
C ASP A 238 19.52 -5.11 -7.43
N GLU A 239 20.60 -4.50 -6.92
CA GLU A 239 20.57 -3.67 -5.70
C GLU A 239 19.56 -2.52 -5.74
N LYS A 240 19.13 -2.10 -6.94
CA LYS A 240 18.16 -1.02 -7.12
C LYS A 240 16.70 -1.52 -7.16
N LEU A 241 16.49 -2.82 -7.04
CA LEU A 241 15.17 -3.46 -6.99
C LEU A 241 14.97 -4.33 -5.73
N LEU A 242 15.86 -4.21 -4.74
CA LEU A 242 15.76 -4.97 -3.48
C LEU A 242 14.73 -4.42 -2.49
N GLN A 243 14.10 -3.30 -2.75
CA GLN A 243 13.15 -2.67 -1.83
C GLN A 243 11.84 -3.47 -1.77
N PRO A 244 11.17 -3.51 -0.60
CA PRO A 244 9.88 -4.15 -0.47
C PRO A 244 8.79 -3.43 -1.28
N ILE A 245 7.73 -4.18 -1.63
CA ILE A 245 6.65 -3.70 -2.49
C ILE A 245 5.36 -3.53 -1.69
N ILE A 246 4.67 -2.39 -1.91
CA ILE A 246 3.32 -2.09 -1.41
C ILE A 246 2.35 -1.97 -2.58
N CYS A 247 1.13 -2.50 -2.42
CA CYS A 247 0.09 -2.47 -3.46
C CYS A 247 -1.20 -1.86 -2.92
N ASN A 248 -1.73 -0.83 -3.60
CA ASN A 248 -2.95 -0.12 -3.20
C ASN A 248 -4.21 -0.82 -3.74
N VAL A 249 -4.49 -2.03 -3.26
CA VAL A 249 -5.54 -2.92 -3.76
C VAL A 249 -6.95 -2.35 -3.51
N GLY A 250 -7.25 -1.93 -2.27
CA GLY A 250 -8.57 -1.45 -1.89
C GLY A 250 -9.03 -0.28 -2.74
N ASN A 251 -8.17 0.74 -2.90
CA ASN A 251 -8.49 1.90 -3.72
C ASN A 251 -8.81 1.55 -5.19
N GLU A 252 -8.20 0.49 -5.74
CA GLU A 252 -8.40 0.10 -7.14
C GLU A 252 -9.58 -0.87 -7.32
N VAL A 253 -9.74 -1.85 -6.44
CA VAL A 253 -10.87 -2.80 -6.52
C VAL A 253 -12.20 -2.08 -6.39
N TRP A 254 -12.35 -1.24 -5.38
CA TRP A 254 -13.61 -0.57 -5.09
C TRP A 254 -13.95 0.59 -6.05
N LYS A 255 -13.12 0.87 -7.06
CA LYS A 255 -13.44 1.73 -8.21
C LYS A 255 -14.04 0.95 -9.38
N THR A 256 -13.87 -0.38 -9.41
CA THR A 256 -14.31 -1.19 -10.55
C THR A 256 -15.83 -1.22 -10.65
N LYS A 257 -16.31 -1.37 -11.89
CA LYS A 257 -17.73 -1.50 -12.17
C LYS A 257 -18.31 -2.74 -11.46
N GLU A 258 -17.58 -3.82 -11.48
CA GLU A 258 -17.98 -5.12 -10.89
C GLU A 258 -18.18 -5.03 -9.37
N ALA A 259 -17.35 -4.27 -8.65
CA ALA A 259 -17.50 -4.07 -7.21
C ALA A 259 -18.67 -3.13 -6.85
N ASN A 260 -19.06 -2.23 -7.75
CA ASN A 260 -20.04 -1.18 -7.45
C ASN A 260 -21.46 -1.46 -7.99
N GLN A 261 -21.60 -2.28 -9.03
CA GLN A 261 -22.92 -2.63 -9.56
C GLN A 261 -23.77 -3.35 -8.52
N THR A 262 -25.01 -2.90 -8.36
CA THR A 262 -26.00 -3.52 -7.48
C THR A 262 -26.39 -4.93 -7.94
N ASN A 263 -27.07 -5.69 -7.09
CA ASN A 263 -27.60 -7.01 -7.45
C ASN A 263 -28.61 -6.94 -8.60
N GLU A 264 -29.34 -5.83 -8.74
CA GLU A 264 -30.32 -5.59 -9.80
C GLU A 264 -29.65 -5.23 -11.12
N GLU A 265 -28.58 -4.44 -11.09
CA GLU A 265 -27.82 -4.08 -12.28
C GLU A 265 -26.98 -5.24 -12.84
N ALA A 266 -26.54 -6.15 -12.00
CA ALA A 266 -25.69 -7.29 -12.39
C ALA A 266 -26.11 -8.61 -11.74
N PRO A 267 -27.34 -9.10 -11.99
CA PRO A 267 -27.89 -10.27 -11.28
C PRO A 267 -27.09 -11.57 -11.53
N LEU A 268 -26.41 -11.67 -12.67
CA LEU A 268 -25.57 -12.84 -12.99
C LEU A 268 -24.23 -12.86 -12.25
N LEU A 269 -23.81 -11.74 -11.63
CA LEU A 269 -22.56 -11.64 -10.88
C LEU A 269 -22.75 -11.95 -9.39
N GLY A 270 -23.94 -12.30 -8.95
CA GLY A 270 -24.26 -12.65 -7.57
C GLY A 270 -24.34 -11.42 -6.64
N ASP A 271 -24.26 -11.69 -5.34
CA ASP A 271 -24.35 -10.65 -4.30
C ASP A 271 -23.20 -9.63 -4.37
N GLN A 272 -23.55 -8.34 -4.36
CA GLN A 272 -22.59 -7.23 -4.53
C GLN A 272 -21.50 -7.24 -3.48
N LYS A 273 -21.86 -7.37 -2.21
CA LYS A 273 -20.89 -7.32 -1.10
C LYS A 273 -19.90 -8.48 -1.22
N THR A 274 -20.43 -9.69 -1.39
CA THR A 274 -19.62 -10.91 -1.54
C THR A 274 -18.67 -10.80 -2.73
N ARG A 275 -19.18 -10.33 -3.86
CA ARG A 275 -18.39 -10.14 -5.08
C ARG A 275 -17.25 -9.13 -4.88
N ALA A 276 -17.54 -7.97 -4.32
CA ALA A 276 -16.56 -6.92 -4.10
C ALA A 276 -15.48 -7.34 -3.09
N VAL A 277 -15.89 -7.96 -1.97
CA VAL A 277 -14.97 -8.53 -0.96
C VAL A 277 -14.08 -9.60 -1.59
N MET A 278 -14.65 -10.55 -2.34
CA MET A 278 -13.86 -11.61 -2.97
C MET A 278 -12.94 -11.08 -4.05
N MET A 279 -13.34 -10.06 -4.79
CA MET A 279 -12.48 -9.40 -5.78
C MET A 279 -11.26 -8.74 -5.10
N GLU A 280 -11.47 -8.08 -3.96
CA GLU A 280 -10.39 -7.51 -3.15
C GLU A 280 -9.45 -8.59 -2.60
N VAL A 281 -10.00 -9.69 -2.09
CA VAL A 281 -9.23 -10.82 -1.55
C VAL A 281 -8.39 -11.49 -2.64
N ILE A 282 -9.01 -11.82 -3.79
CA ILE A 282 -8.31 -12.50 -4.89
C ILE A 282 -7.17 -11.61 -5.41
N THR A 283 -7.46 -10.32 -5.66
CA THR A 283 -6.43 -9.37 -6.11
C THR A 283 -5.28 -9.27 -5.10
N ALA A 284 -5.57 -9.16 -3.81
CA ALA A 284 -4.54 -9.11 -2.77
C ALA A 284 -3.68 -10.38 -2.74
N VAL A 285 -4.31 -11.54 -2.80
CA VAL A 285 -3.60 -12.84 -2.80
C VAL A 285 -2.72 -12.99 -4.04
N ASP A 286 -3.22 -12.64 -5.22
CA ASP A 286 -2.43 -12.69 -6.45
C ASP A 286 -1.18 -11.81 -6.36
N LEU A 287 -1.33 -10.57 -5.86
CA LEU A 287 -0.19 -9.66 -5.75
C LEU A 287 0.79 -10.06 -4.64
N LEU A 288 0.30 -10.66 -3.55
CA LEU A 288 1.16 -11.28 -2.53
C LEU A 288 1.99 -12.41 -3.13
N LEU A 289 1.38 -13.31 -3.90
CA LEU A 289 2.09 -14.41 -4.58
C LEU A 289 3.11 -13.90 -5.60
N ALA A 290 2.83 -12.78 -6.28
CA ALA A 290 3.76 -12.14 -7.20
C ALA A 290 4.99 -11.54 -6.51
N GLY A 291 4.88 -11.15 -5.23
CA GLY A 291 6.00 -10.57 -4.49
C GLY A 291 5.70 -9.32 -3.67
N ALA A 292 4.44 -8.93 -3.50
CA ALA A 292 4.10 -7.81 -2.63
C ALA A 292 4.38 -8.14 -1.15
N ASP A 293 4.95 -7.18 -0.43
CA ASP A 293 5.23 -7.28 1.00
C ASP A 293 4.13 -6.61 1.85
N VAL A 294 3.39 -5.67 1.26
CA VAL A 294 2.24 -5.00 1.88
C VAL A 294 1.09 -4.88 0.88
N VAL A 295 -0.12 -5.23 1.29
CA VAL A 295 -1.35 -4.96 0.54
C VAL A 295 -2.26 -4.04 1.33
N ILE A 296 -2.77 -2.99 0.69
CA ILE A 296 -3.71 -2.04 1.28
C ILE A 296 -5.12 -2.50 0.96
N LEU A 297 -5.92 -2.74 2.00
CA LEU A 297 -7.28 -3.23 1.88
C LEU A 297 -8.27 -2.26 2.52
N ARG A 298 -9.49 -2.25 2.01
CA ARG A 298 -10.57 -1.42 2.49
C ARG A 298 -11.50 -2.16 3.42
N HIS A 299 -12.04 -3.31 2.99
CA HIS A 299 -13.11 -3.97 3.71
C HIS A 299 -12.59 -4.91 4.80
N PRO A 300 -13.11 -4.85 6.05
CA PRO A 300 -12.60 -5.69 7.16
C PRO A 300 -12.79 -7.19 6.93
N GLU A 301 -13.81 -7.62 6.17
CA GLU A 301 -13.96 -9.03 5.80
C GLU A 301 -12.82 -9.47 4.86
N SER A 302 -12.42 -8.63 3.91
CA SER A 302 -11.24 -8.89 3.06
C SER A 302 -9.97 -9.00 3.90
N VAL A 303 -9.80 -8.09 4.86
CA VAL A 303 -8.66 -8.12 5.80
C VAL A 303 -8.61 -9.45 6.55
N ALA A 304 -9.75 -9.91 7.10
CA ALA A 304 -9.82 -11.18 7.83
C ALA A 304 -9.46 -12.39 6.95
N LEU A 305 -9.99 -12.42 5.71
CA LEU A 305 -9.73 -13.52 4.77
C LEU A 305 -8.27 -13.56 4.32
N VAL A 306 -7.69 -12.41 3.94
CA VAL A 306 -6.28 -12.33 3.51
C VAL A 306 -5.34 -12.62 4.69
N LYS A 307 -5.66 -12.16 5.90
CA LYS A 307 -4.90 -12.50 7.11
C LYS A 307 -4.91 -14.01 7.37
N GLY A 308 -6.07 -14.65 7.21
CA GLY A 308 -6.19 -16.11 7.31
C GLY A 308 -5.38 -16.86 6.24
N PHE A 309 -5.30 -16.31 5.02
CA PHE A 309 -4.43 -16.87 3.97
C PHE A 309 -2.95 -16.75 4.35
N ILE A 310 -2.48 -15.55 4.71
CA ILE A 310 -1.08 -15.33 5.12
C ILE A 310 -0.69 -16.28 6.25
N GLN A 311 -1.52 -16.40 7.31
CA GLN A 311 -1.23 -17.27 8.45
C GLN A 311 -1.13 -18.75 8.12
N LYS A 312 -1.83 -19.22 7.08
CA LYS A 312 -1.79 -20.63 6.65
C LYS A 312 -0.60 -20.92 5.73
N MET A 313 -0.07 -19.90 5.06
CA MET A 313 0.98 -20.03 4.07
C MET A 313 2.37 -19.67 4.60
N SER A 314 2.45 -18.98 5.76
CA SER A 314 3.71 -18.56 6.41
C SER A 314 4.31 -19.61 7.35
#